data_562e4b46ad1d867d281f2ace36b78b51
#
_entry.id   562e4b46ad1d867d281f2ace36b78b51
#
_cell.length_a   1.000
_cell.length_b   1.000
_cell.length_c   1.000
_cell.angle_alpha   90.00
_cell.angle_beta   90.00
_cell.angle_gamma   90.00
#
_symmetry.space_group_name_H-M   'P 1'
#
loop_
_entity.id
_entity.type
_entity.pdbx_description
1 polymer ?
#
loop_
_entity_poly.entity_id
_entity_poly.type
_entity_poly.pdbx_seq_one_letter_code
_entity_poly.pdbx_strand_id
1 'polypeptide(L)'
;MKSMRRISKYIPLVGIMILFTTSACQGQMKKRKSPMDSVQQTIQGVEVGITYSQPSKRGRAIFGGLVPYGKVWRTGANEATVLEVSDAVKLEGKSLAPGQYALFTIPGKENWTVIINSVHNQWGAYNYDESKDVLRFQVKSQTAEEVQEKMRFTISEEGKIKLHWDQT
;
A
#
# COMPACT_ATOMS: atom_id res chain seq x y z
N MET A 1 -59.93 -30.60 71.56
CA MET A 1 -58.68 -29.83 71.30
C MET A 1 -58.14 -30.34 69.97
N LYS A 2 -58.36 -29.60 68.86
CA LYS A 2 -57.84 -29.91 67.50
C LYS A 2 -56.61 -29.07 67.19
N SER A 3 -55.48 -29.75 67.07
CA SER A 3 -54.21 -29.13 66.62
C SER A 3 -54.23 -28.85 65.12
N MET A 4 -54.11 -27.58 64.75
CA MET A 4 -53.98 -27.18 63.35
C MET A 4 -52.50 -27.24 62.94
N ARG A 5 -52.22 -28.14 61.96
CA ARG A 5 -50.91 -28.20 61.32
C ARG A 5 -50.82 -27.10 60.24
N ARG A 6 -49.78 -26.19 60.32
CA ARG A 6 -49.41 -25.23 59.31
C ARG A 6 -48.66 -25.92 58.16
N ILE A 7 -49.20 -25.83 56.94
CA ILE A 7 -48.53 -26.27 55.74
C ILE A 7 -47.66 -25.07 55.19
N SER A 8 -46.39 -25.25 55.26
CA SER A 8 -45.43 -24.28 54.63
C SER A 8 -45.23 -24.66 53.17
N LYS A 9 -45.59 -23.74 52.25
CA LYS A 9 -45.35 -23.88 50.79
C LYS A 9 -44.01 -23.27 50.44
N TYR A 10 -42.98 -24.09 50.24
CA TYR A 10 -41.74 -23.68 49.62
C TYR A 10 -41.93 -23.74 48.11
N ILE A 11 -41.86 -22.59 47.44
CA ILE A 11 -41.79 -22.47 46.00
C ILE A 11 -40.30 -22.47 45.63
N PRO A 12 -39.78 -23.45 44.87
CA PRO A 12 -38.41 -23.39 44.40
C PRO A 12 -38.29 -22.33 43.28
N LEU A 13 -37.50 -21.30 43.51
CA LEU A 13 -37.14 -20.31 42.52
C LEU A 13 -36.15 -20.96 41.53
N VAL A 14 -36.68 -21.42 40.37
CA VAL A 14 -35.84 -21.91 39.27
C VAL A 14 -35.24 -20.70 38.56
N GLY A 15 -33.99 -20.39 38.88
CA GLY A 15 -33.24 -19.34 38.16
C GLY A 15 -32.91 -19.82 36.76
N ILE A 16 -33.58 -19.24 35.76
CA ILE A 16 -33.24 -19.44 34.34
C ILE A 16 -31.97 -18.59 34.07
N MET A 17 -30.80 -19.24 34.03
CA MET A 17 -29.54 -18.64 33.62
C MET A 17 -29.51 -18.52 32.10
N ILE A 18 -29.89 -17.35 31.54
CA ILE A 18 -29.81 -17.07 30.13
C ILE A 18 -28.32 -16.84 29.77
N LEU A 19 -27.70 -17.86 29.20
CA LEU A 19 -26.37 -17.72 28.58
C LEU A 19 -26.50 -16.87 27.32
N PHE A 20 -26.14 -15.58 27.40
CA PHE A 20 -25.90 -14.76 26.24
C PHE A 20 -24.61 -15.22 25.57
N THR A 21 -24.70 -16.05 24.53
CA THR A 21 -23.59 -16.32 23.62
C THR A 21 -23.42 -15.10 22.72
N THR A 22 -22.51 -14.22 23.07
CA THR A 22 -22.06 -13.14 22.16
C THR A 22 -21.27 -13.79 21.03
N SER A 23 -21.92 -14.04 19.90
CA SER A 23 -21.25 -14.41 18.65
C SER A 23 -20.42 -13.20 18.22
N ALA A 24 -19.13 -13.19 18.58
CA ALA A 24 -18.16 -12.25 18.03
C ALA A 24 -18.02 -12.59 16.55
N CYS A 25 -18.69 -11.82 15.69
CA CYS A 25 -18.52 -11.86 14.25
C CYS A 25 -17.12 -11.27 13.96
N GLN A 26 -16.08 -12.11 14.06
CA GLN A 26 -14.74 -11.77 13.59
C GLN A 26 -14.81 -11.77 12.06
N GLY A 27 -15.06 -10.59 11.50
CA GLY A 27 -14.91 -10.36 10.08
C GLY A 27 -13.45 -10.65 9.68
N GLN A 28 -13.19 -11.83 9.13
CA GLN A 28 -11.89 -12.14 8.53
C GLN A 28 -11.64 -11.14 7.41
N MET A 29 -10.82 -10.11 7.68
CA MET A 29 -10.32 -9.21 6.63
C MET A 29 -9.57 -10.07 5.62
N LYS A 30 -10.13 -10.18 4.42
CA LYS A 30 -9.54 -10.95 3.33
C LYS A 30 -8.12 -10.44 3.07
N LYS A 31 -7.12 -11.28 3.35
CA LYS A 31 -5.70 -10.92 3.18
C LYS A 31 -5.45 -10.44 1.75
N ARG A 32 -4.95 -9.21 1.59
CA ARG A 32 -4.63 -8.64 0.28
C ARG A 32 -3.59 -9.50 -0.45
N LYS A 33 -3.82 -9.79 -1.73
CA LYS A 33 -2.86 -10.54 -2.57
C LYS A 33 -1.55 -9.77 -2.79
N SER A 34 -1.61 -8.44 -2.71
CA SER A 34 -0.48 -7.52 -2.72
C SER A 34 -0.60 -6.67 -1.45
N PRO A 35 0.11 -7.03 -0.37
CA PRO A 35 0.07 -6.27 0.88
C PRO A 35 0.66 -4.88 0.69
N MET A 36 0.29 -3.96 1.56
CA MET A 36 0.98 -2.66 1.67
C MET A 36 2.36 -2.86 2.27
N ASP A 37 3.30 -2.08 1.78
CA ASP A 37 4.67 -1.99 2.27
C ASP A 37 5.10 -0.51 2.21
N SER A 38 6.12 -0.14 2.97
CA SER A 38 6.66 1.21 2.97
C SER A 38 8.16 1.20 3.21
N VAL A 39 8.83 2.20 2.66
CA VAL A 39 10.23 2.49 2.93
C VAL A 39 10.35 3.97 3.25
N GLN A 40 11.16 4.31 4.23
CA GLN A 40 11.42 5.68 4.66
C GLN A 40 12.90 5.87 4.95
N GLN A 41 13.43 7.03 4.61
CA GLN A 41 14.81 7.42 4.85
C GLN A 41 14.87 8.91 5.17
N THR A 42 15.67 9.28 6.16
CA THR A 42 16.03 10.68 6.41
C THR A 42 17.30 11.03 5.64
N ILE A 43 17.23 12.01 4.78
CA ILE A 43 18.32 12.45 3.91
C ILE A 43 18.59 13.93 4.20
N GLN A 44 19.74 14.24 4.79
CA GLN A 44 20.12 15.61 5.17
C GLN A 44 19.04 16.36 5.97
N GLY A 45 18.33 15.64 6.85
CA GLY A 45 17.26 16.19 7.69
C GLY A 45 15.87 16.18 7.06
N VAL A 46 15.72 15.80 5.79
CA VAL A 46 14.44 15.64 5.10
C VAL A 46 13.98 14.20 5.17
N GLU A 47 12.77 13.97 5.62
CA GLU A 47 12.15 12.63 5.58
C GLU A 47 11.56 12.38 4.19
N VAL A 48 11.97 11.29 3.57
CA VAL A 48 11.46 10.81 2.28
C VAL A 48 10.86 9.43 2.48
N GLY A 49 9.58 9.27 2.16
CA GLY A 49 8.83 8.03 2.33
C GLY A 49 8.17 7.57 1.03
N ILE A 50 8.09 6.26 0.81
CA ILE A 50 7.32 5.66 -0.27
C ILE A 50 6.43 4.58 0.33
N THR A 51 5.11 4.72 0.13
CA THR A 51 4.11 3.73 0.51
C THR A 51 3.49 3.14 -0.75
N TYR A 52 3.44 1.82 -0.84
CA TYR A 52 3.01 1.11 -2.03
C TYR A 52 2.38 -0.25 -1.70
N SER A 53 1.55 -0.79 -2.60
CA SER A 53 1.13 -2.19 -2.53
C SER A 53 2.10 -3.06 -3.31
N GLN A 54 2.67 -4.07 -2.64
CA GLN A 54 3.75 -4.94 -3.11
C GLN A 54 3.21 -6.13 -3.94
N PRO A 55 3.22 -6.09 -5.29
CA PRO A 55 2.84 -7.25 -6.08
C PRO A 55 3.97 -8.29 -6.15
N SER A 56 3.60 -9.56 -6.36
CA SER A 56 4.53 -10.66 -6.61
C SER A 56 4.50 -11.06 -8.09
N LYS A 57 5.63 -11.51 -8.61
CA LYS A 57 5.80 -11.97 -10.00
C LYS A 57 4.95 -13.22 -10.31
N ARG A 58 5.03 -14.24 -9.47
CA ARG A 58 4.29 -15.50 -9.60
C ARG A 58 4.45 -16.14 -10.97
N GLY A 59 5.68 -16.22 -11.48
CA GLY A 59 6.02 -16.82 -12.76
C GLY A 59 5.58 -16.04 -13.99
N ARG A 60 5.02 -14.82 -13.86
CA ARG A 60 4.54 -14.01 -14.98
C ARG A 60 5.67 -13.16 -15.56
N ALA A 61 5.60 -12.88 -16.88
CA ALA A 61 6.36 -11.78 -17.46
C ALA A 61 5.80 -10.46 -16.92
N ILE A 62 6.68 -9.63 -16.34
CA ILE A 62 6.26 -8.39 -15.69
C ILE A 62 6.21 -7.26 -16.72
N PHE A 63 7.35 -6.71 -17.09
CA PHE A 63 7.40 -5.57 -18.01
C PHE A 63 7.24 -6.03 -19.45
N GLY A 64 6.30 -5.40 -20.16
CA GLY A 64 5.86 -5.86 -21.49
C GLY A 64 4.77 -6.94 -21.44
N GLY A 65 4.48 -7.50 -20.26
CA GLY A 65 3.41 -8.48 -20.02
C GLY A 65 2.36 -7.92 -19.08
N LEU A 66 2.48 -8.20 -17.76
CA LEU A 66 1.55 -7.70 -16.72
C LEU A 66 1.49 -6.16 -16.67
N VAL A 67 2.64 -5.52 -16.83
CA VAL A 67 2.79 -4.06 -16.93
C VAL A 67 3.20 -3.71 -18.36
N PRO A 68 2.28 -3.26 -19.22
CA PRO A 68 2.57 -2.94 -20.61
C PRO A 68 3.56 -1.78 -20.74
N TYR A 69 4.46 -1.84 -21.71
CA TYR A 69 5.29 -0.71 -22.07
C TYR A 69 4.48 0.46 -22.64
N GLY A 70 4.92 1.69 -22.41
CA GLY A 70 4.30 2.90 -22.94
C GLY A 70 2.95 3.27 -22.32
N LYS A 71 2.55 2.60 -21.22
CA LYS A 71 1.31 2.91 -20.49
C LYS A 71 1.60 3.43 -19.09
N VAL A 72 0.78 4.38 -18.63
CA VAL A 72 0.86 4.87 -17.25
C VAL A 72 0.53 3.73 -16.29
N TRP A 73 1.44 3.49 -15.36
CA TRP A 73 1.32 2.49 -14.32
C TRP A 73 1.44 3.14 -12.95
N ARG A 74 0.56 2.74 -12.01
CA ARG A 74 0.55 3.20 -10.61
C ARG A 74 1.78 2.82 -9.79
N THR A 75 2.79 2.22 -10.44
CA THR A 75 4.07 1.79 -9.87
C THR A 75 3.93 0.88 -8.64
N GLY A 76 2.93 -0.03 -8.72
CA GLY A 76 2.55 -0.96 -7.66
C GLY A 76 1.29 -1.73 -8.01
N ALA A 77 0.55 -2.14 -6.98
CA ALA A 77 -0.75 -2.79 -7.08
C ALA A 77 -1.79 -2.01 -6.26
N ASN A 78 -3.08 -2.28 -6.46
CA ASN A 78 -4.21 -1.66 -5.74
C ASN A 78 -4.21 -0.13 -5.87
N GLU A 79 -3.96 0.59 -4.77
CA GLU A 79 -3.85 2.05 -4.73
C GLU A 79 -2.62 2.54 -5.51
N ALA A 80 -2.60 3.80 -5.92
CA ALA A 80 -1.41 4.44 -6.47
C ALA A 80 -0.31 4.50 -5.41
N THR A 81 0.94 4.28 -5.83
CA THR A 81 2.10 4.46 -4.95
C THR A 81 2.22 5.92 -4.55
N VAL A 82 2.49 6.17 -3.27
CA VAL A 82 2.61 7.52 -2.71
C VAL A 82 4.07 7.80 -2.37
N LEU A 83 4.58 8.90 -2.88
CA LEU A 83 5.84 9.53 -2.46
C LEU A 83 5.49 10.66 -1.48
N GLU A 84 6.14 10.68 -0.33
CA GLU A 84 6.02 11.75 0.67
C GLU A 84 7.39 12.38 0.91
N VAL A 85 7.42 13.71 0.99
CA VAL A 85 8.63 14.48 1.33
C VAL A 85 8.27 15.53 2.38
N SER A 86 9.04 15.60 3.46
CA SER A 86 8.77 16.50 4.59
C SER A 86 9.22 17.94 4.34
N ASP A 87 10.13 18.16 3.40
CA ASP A 87 10.66 19.46 3.00
C ASP A 87 10.95 19.46 1.50
N ALA A 88 11.31 20.63 0.96
CA ALA A 88 11.62 20.80 -0.45
C ALA A 88 12.85 19.97 -0.86
N VAL A 89 12.70 19.19 -1.93
CA VAL A 89 13.76 18.33 -2.48
C VAL A 89 13.98 18.59 -3.97
N LYS A 90 15.05 18.02 -4.51
CA LYS A 90 15.25 17.95 -5.96
C LYS A 90 15.22 16.49 -6.41
N LEU A 91 14.35 16.18 -7.37
CA LEU A 91 14.31 14.90 -8.08
C LEU A 91 14.86 15.10 -9.49
N GLU A 92 15.99 14.44 -9.81
CA GLU A 92 16.68 14.61 -11.10
C GLU A 92 16.87 16.12 -11.46
N GLY A 93 17.31 16.92 -10.47
CA GLY A 93 17.54 18.34 -10.61
C GLY A 93 16.31 19.25 -10.61
N LYS A 94 15.08 18.70 -10.61
CA LYS A 94 13.82 19.44 -10.60
C LYS A 94 13.29 19.58 -9.18
N SER A 95 12.90 20.79 -8.79
CA SER A 95 12.39 21.07 -7.45
C SER A 95 11.00 20.47 -7.22
N LEU A 96 10.80 19.87 -6.06
CA LEU A 96 9.54 19.36 -5.56
C LEU A 96 9.28 19.98 -4.17
N ALA A 97 8.11 20.58 -3.98
CA ALA A 97 7.70 21.11 -2.68
C ALA A 97 7.39 19.98 -1.68
N PRO A 98 7.38 20.24 -0.35
CA PRO A 98 6.94 19.26 0.63
C PRO A 98 5.50 18.84 0.39
N GLY A 99 5.18 17.57 0.67
CA GLY A 99 3.83 17.03 0.52
C GLY A 99 3.79 15.56 0.14
N GLN A 100 2.57 15.10 -0.19
CA GLN A 100 2.29 13.75 -0.65
C GLN A 100 1.87 13.77 -2.12
N TYR A 101 2.43 12.86 -2.89
CA TYR A 101 2.25 12.78 -4.33
C TYR A 101 2.03 11.35 -4.78
N ALA A 102 1.19 11.14 -5.80
CA ALA A 102 1.18 9.85 -6.47
C ALA A 102 2.45 9.71 -7.33
N LEU A 103 3.10 8.55 -7.24
CA LEU A 103 4.22 8.16 -8.08
C LEU A 103 3.71 7.20 -9.15
N PHE A 104 3.62 7.70 -10.38
CA PHE A 104 3.36 6.88 -11.56
C PHE A 104 4.62 6.70 -12.38
N THR A 105 4.64 5.64 -13.19
CA THR A 105 5.67 5.45 -14.19
C THR A 105 5.07 5.04 -15.52
N ILE A 106 5.79 5.36 -16.60
CA ILE A 106 5.55 4.78 -17.93
C ILE A 106 6.76 3.93 -18.26
N PRO A 107 6.71 2.61 -18.05
CA PRO A 107 7.81 1.72 -18.37
C PRO A 107 8.11 1.70 -19.86
N GLY A 108 9.38 1.77 -20.21
CA GLY A 108 9.92 1.50 -21.52
C GLY A 108 10.94 0.36 -21.44
N LYS A 109 11.45 -0.11 -22.55
CA LYS A 109 12.49 -1.15 -22.56
C LYS A 109 13.80 -0.67 -21.97
N GLU A 110 14.21 0.56 -22.28
CA GLU A 110 15.49 1.16 -21.86
C GLU A 110 15.29 2.35 -20.94
N ASN A 111 14.30 3.20 -21.23
CA ASN A 111 14.02 4.41 -20.47
C ASN A 111 12.59 4.37 -19.93
N TRP A 112 12.44 4.80 -18.69
CA TRP A 112 11.16 4.95 -18.02
C TRP A 112 10.87 6.43 -17.80
N THR A 113 9.63 6.84 -17.98
CA THR A 113 9.17 8.14 -17.50
C THR A 113 8.66 7.99 -16.08
N VAL A 114 9.22 8.75 -15.15
CA VAL A 114 8.72 8.89 -13.78
C VAL A 114 7.83 10.12 -13.73
N ILE A 115 6.69 10.00 -13.08
CA ILE A 115 5.65 11.02 -12.97
C ILE A 115 5.33 11.22 -11.49
N ILE A 116 5.40 12.45 -11.04
CA ILE A 116 4.95 12.89 -9.72
C ILE A 116 3.67 13.69 -9.93
N ASN A 117 2.56 13.19 -9.38
CA ASN A 117 1.23 13.76 -9.62
C ASN A 117 0.62 14.22 -8.29
N SER A 118 -0.02 15.38 -8.28
CA SER A 118 -0.57 15.99 -7.06
C SER A 118 -1.79 15.24 -6.48
N VAL A 119 -2.44 14.38 -7.26
CA VAL A 119 -3.60 13.58 -6.80
C VAL A 119 -3.10 12.23 -6.32
N HIS A 120 -2.78 12.13 -5.02
CA HIS A 120 -2.19 10.91 -4.45
C HIS A 120 -3.22 9.87 -3.98
N ASN A 121 -4.42 10.30 -3.58
CA ASN A 121 -5.45 9.39 -3.06
C ASN A 121 -6.32 8.85 -4.19
N GLN A 122 -5.84 7.86 -4.94
CA GLN A 122 -6.58 7.24 -6.02
C GLN A 122 -6.29 5.74 -6.17
N TRP A 123 -7.27 5.02 -6.68
CA TRP A 123 -7.16 3.59 -6.96
C TRP A 123 -6.59 3.36 -8.36
N GLY A 124 -5.46 2.67 -8.44
CA GLY A 124 -4.84 2.36 -9.74
C GLY A 124 -4.32 3.60 -10.46
N ALA A 125 -4.45 3.58 -11.78
CA ALA A 125 -4.17 4.70 -12.67
C ALA A 125 -5.40 5.04 -13.53
N TYR A 126 -6.60 4.63 -13.10
CA TYR A 126 -7.82 4.78 -13.90
C TYR A 126 -8.27 6.25 -14.01
N ASN A 127 -8.01 7.01 -12.96
CA ASN A 127 -8.34 8.45 -12.89
C ASN A 127 -7.09 9.32 -13.00
N TYR A 128 -6.02 8.78 -13.61
CA TYR A 128 -4.83 9.56 -13.86
C TYR A 128 -5.14 10.74 -14.77
N ASP A 129 -4.77 11.94 -14.33
CA ASP A 129 -4.91 13.19 -15.06
C ASP A 129 -3.55 13.85 -15.22
N GLU A 130 -3.07 13.94 -16.45
CA GLU A 130 -1.78 14.53 -16.81
C GLU A 130 -1.68 16.02 -16.42
N SER A 131 -2.80 16.75 -16.40
CA SER A 131 -2.84 18.15 -15.98
C SER A 131 -2.47 18.38 -14.51
N LYS A 132 -2.45 17.30 -13.72
CA LYS A 132 -2.08 17.27 -12.30
C LYS A 132 -0.63 16.84 -12.06
N ASP A 133 0.12 16.60 -13.12
CA ASP A 133 1.55 16.28 -13.02
C ASP A 133 2.35 17.50 -12.52
N VAL A 134 3.07 17.28 -11.43
CA VAL A 134 3.96 18.28 -10.84
C VAL A 134 5.34 18.18 -11.47
N LEU A 135 5.82 16.94 -11.66
CA LEU A 135 7.10 16.65 -12.29
C LEU A 135 7.00 15.46 -13.24
N ARG A 136 7.76 15.54 -14.33
CA ARG A 136 8.06 14.40 -15.22
C ARG A 136 9.53 14.40 -15.58
N PHE A 137 10.17 13.24 -15.51
CA PHE A 137 11.56 13.04 -15.92
C PHE A 137 11.79 11.60 -16.39
N GLN A 138 12.89 11.37 -17.06
CA GLN A 138 13.27 10.04 -17.55
C GLN A 138 14.41 9.48 -16.72
N VAL A 139 14.37 8.16 -16.50
CA VAL A 139 15.42 7.37 -15.88
C VAL A 139 15.74 6.17 -16.77
N LYS A 140 17.00 5.73 -16.77
CA LYS A 140 17.37 4.49 -17.46
C LYS A 140 16.97 3.28 -16.64
N SER A 141 16.36 2.30 -17.31
CA SER A 141 16.16 0.97 -16.77
C SER A 141 17.50 0.24 -16.69
N GLN A 142 17.67 -0.57 -15.66
CA GLN A 142 18.84 -1.42 -15.47
C GLN A 142 18.40 -2.87 -15.33
N THR A 143 19.14 -3.77 -15.95
CA THR A 143 18.92 -5.21 -15.76
C THR A 143 19.60 -5.63 -14.46
N ALA A 144 18.86 -6.26 -13.56
CA ALA A 144 19.38 -6.82 -12.33
C ALA A 144 19.86 -8.26 -12.58
N GLU A 145 20.93 -8.69 -11.89
CA GLU A 145 21.43 -10.05 -11.94
C GLU A 145 20.46 -11.04 -11.31
N GLU A 146 19.79 -10.63 -10.22
CA GLU A 146 18.85 -11.45 -9.49
C GLU A 146 17.40 -11.10 -9.82
N VAL A 147 16.55 -12.14 -9.85
CA VAL A 147 15.10 -12.00 -10.02
C VAL A 147 14.48 -11.59 -8.67
N GLN A 148 13.89 -10.42 -8.63
CA GLN A 148 13.11 -9.97 -7.49
C GLN A 148 11.65 -10.42 -7.60
N GLU A 149 11.24 -11.41 -6.81
CA GLU A 149 9.89 -11.99 -6.83
C GLU A 149 8.81 -10.97 -6.42
N LYS A 150 9.06 -10.22 -5.35
CA LYS A 150 8.14 -9.16 -4.87
C LYS A 150 8.71 -7.81 -5.24
N MET A 151 7.89 -6.96 -5.86
CA MET A 151 8.27 -5.57 -6.12
C MET A 151 8.76 -4.89 -4.84
N ARG A 152 9.87 -4.18 -4.91
CA ARG A 152 10.46 -3.53 -3.75
C ARG A 152 10.99 -2.13 -4.11
N PHE A 153 10.71 -1.17 -3.23
CA PHE A 153 11.42 0.09 -3.21
C PHE A 153 12.53 0.09 -2.16
N THR A 154 13.59 0.79 -2.44
CA THR A 154 14.66 1.14 -1.49
C THR A 154 15.03 2.59 -1.67
N ILE A 155 15.42 3.25 -0.56
CA ILE A 155 15.94 4.62 -0.54
C ILE A 155 17.31 4.55 0.17
N SER A 156 18.39 4.96 -0.50
CA SER A 156 19.71 4.99 0.12
C SER A 156 19.93 6.29 0.92
N GLU A 157 20.95 6.33 1.76
CA GLU A 157 21.35 7.51 2.54
C GLU A 157 21.74 8.70 1.66
N GLU A 158 22.23 8.44 0.43
CA GLU A 158 22.56 9.45 -0.57
C GLU A 158 21.32 9.95 -1.35
N GLY A 159 20.12 9.42 -1.02
CA GLY A 159 18.87 9.83 -1.65
C GLY A 159 18.54 9.12 -2.96
N LYS A 160 19.21 8.00 -3.27
CA LYS A 160 18.88 7.20 -4.46
C LYS A 160 17.66 6.33 -4.20
N ILE A 161 16.57 6.59 -4.94
CA ILE A 161 15.37 5.76 -4.95
C ILE A 161 15.53 4.67 -6.02
N LYS A 162 15.34 3.41 -5.63
CA LYS A 162 15.38 2.27 -6.54
C LYS A 162 14.09 1.46 -6.41
N LEU A 163 13.48 1.15 -7.54
CA LEU A 163 12.45 0.13 -7.68
C LEU A 163 13.10 -1.11 -8.25
N HIS A 164 12.82 -2.27 -7.64
CA HIS A 164 13.28 -3.56 -8.14
C HIS A 164 12.11 -4.54 -8.21
N TRP A 165 11.87 -5.08 -9.39
CA TRP A 165 10.90 -6.15 -9.62
C TRP A 165 11.28 -6.94 -10.85
N ASP A 166 11.20 -8.29 -10.77
CA ASP A 166 11.76 -9.21 -11.76
C ASP A 166 13.26 -8.94 -11.93
N GLN A 167 13.75 -8.81 -13.12
CA GLN A 167 15.15 -8.46 -13.45
C GLN A 167 15.31 -6.97 -13.84
N THR A 168 14.44 -6.11 -13.34
CA THR A 168 14.50 -4.68 -13.66
C THR A 168 14.55 -3.86 -12.38
#